data_c7fada48d38e0abfdb0c378e300adc3d
#
_entry.id   c7fada48d38e0abfdb0c378e300adc3d
#
_cell.length_a   1.000
_cell.length_b   1.000
_cell.length_c   1.000
_cell.angle_alpha   90.00
_cell.angle_beta   90.00
_cell.angle_gamma   90.00
#
_symmetry.space_group_name_H-M   'P 1'
#
loop_
_entity.id
_entity.type
_entity.pdbx_description
1 polymer ?
#
loop_
_entity_poly.entity_id
_entity_poly.type
_entity_poly.pdbx_seq_one_letter_code
_entity_poly.pdbx_strand_id
1 'polypeptide(L)'
;MEKFFSPADILLAKTDLTKWSVIACDQYTSEPEYWAETEKTVGDNPSALKIVLPEVYLSGDNSQRINEINRNMKEYLESDVFETLQNTMILTLRTLKNGADRKGIVGLIDLEDYSYEKGSDALIRATEATVVERIPPRVEIRKDAILEMPHVMLLINDPKKTVVEPLTLNVEDYEKLYDFTLMQNAGSVKGYKIPDETVAEINRALETLKNENDGLLFAVGDGNHSLATAKECYKNHNGSRYALVEVVNIHDSSLEFEPIYRTVFGADPNTLINAFVEAMGGEYEGADAYKYTCVFGAGERKISLKAKSRLAVADLQI
;
A
#
# COMPACT_ATOMS: atom_id res chain seq x y z
N MET A 1 -19.74 -21.43 -0.21
CA MET A 1 -18.88 -20.53 -1.01
C MET A 1 -17.80 -20.02 -0.08
N GLU A 2 -16.57 -20.19 -0.45
CA GLU A 2 -15.41 -19.67 0.28
C GLU A 2 -15.44 -18.13 0.25
N LYS A 3 -15.17 -17.48 1.37
CA LYS A 3 -15.16 -16.01 1.45
C LYS A 3 -13.72 -15.54 1.47
N PHE A 4 -13.23 -15.05 0.35
CA PHE A 4 -11.88 -14.52 0.22
C PHE A 4 -11.78 -13.06 0.60
N PHE A 5 -12.89 -12.33 0.43
CA PHE A 5 -13.00 -10.91 0.68
C PHE A 5 -14.37 -10.60 1.28
N SER A 6 -14.40 -9.84 2.36
CA SER A 6 -15.60 -9.66 3.17
C SER A 6 -15.89 -8.19 3.46
N PRO A 7 -17.16 -7.82 3.65
CA PRO A 7 -17.51 -6.52 4.21
C PRO A 7 -16.94 -6.32 5.61
N ALA A 8 -16.81 -5.06 6.01
CA ALA A 8 -16.32 -4.62 7.30
C ALA A 8 -17.30 -3.66 7.98
N ASP A 9 -17.18 -3.52 9.30
CA ASP A 9 -17.68 -2.35 10.00
C ASP A 9 -16.63 -1.25 9.89
N ILE A 10 -16.91 -0.26 9.04
CA ILE A 10 -15.97 0.81 8.69
C ILE A 10 -16.34 2.09 9.43
N LEU A 11 -15.39 2.68 10.13
CA LEU A 11 -15.52 4.00 10.70
C LEU A 11 -15.18 5.07 9.64
N LEU A 12 -16.17 5.83 9.22
CA LEU A 12 -15.99 6.94 8.30
C LEU A 12 -16.00 8.27 9.08
N ALA A 13 -14.99 9.09 8.86
CA ALA A 13 -14.91 10.39 9.54
C ALA A 13 -15.98 11.37 9.03
N LYS A 14 -16.68 12.04 9.96
CA LYS A 14 -17.71 13.07 9.71
C LYS A 14 -17.14 14.50 9.73
N THR A 15 -15.86 14.67 9.50
CA THR A 15 -15.15 15.94 9.52
C THR A 15 -14.79 16.40 8.09
N ASP A 16 -14.01 17.47 7.98
CA ASP A 16 -13.39 17.87 6.71
C ASP A 16 -12.46 16.75 6.21
N LEU A 17 -12.94 15.97 5.23
CA LEU A 17 -12.23 14.80 4.72
C LEU A 17 -10.92 15.17 4.00
N THR A 18 -10.78 16.40 3.48
CA THR A 18 -9.51 16.90 2.93
C THR A 18 -8.45 17.00 4.03
N LYS A 19 -8.82 17.44 5.24
CA LYS A 19 -7.93 17.53 6.41
C LYS A 19 -7.80 16.20 7.15
N TRP A 20 -8.81 15.34 7.04
CA TRP A 20 -8.77 14.00 7.61
C TRP A 20 -7.77 13.10 6.92
N SER A 21 -7.82 13.05 5.59
CA SER A 21 -7.10 12.07 4.78
C SER A 21 -5.66 12.51 4.55
N VAL A 22 -4.71 11.73 5.04
CA VAL A 22 -3.27 11.92 4.83
C VAL A 22 -2.69 10.79 3.96
N ILE A 23 -1.53 11.04 3.38
CA ILE A 23 -0.78 10.01 2.65
C ILE A 23 -0.41 8.85 3.59
N ALA A 24 -0.12 7.66 3.04
CA ALA A 24 0.39 6.53 3.81
C ALA A 24 1.64 6.94 4.63
N CYS A 25 1.71 6.46 5.87
CA CYS A 25 2.72 6.90 6.84
C CYS A 25 4.17 6.56 6.45
N ASP A 26 4.36 5.63 5.52
CA ASP A 26 5.65 5.19 4.97
C ASP A 26 6.09 5.99 3.72
N GLN A 27 5.30 6.98 3.30
CA GLN A 27 5.66 7.86 2.20
C GLN A 27 6.41 9.10 2.70
N TYR A 28 7.18 9.73 1.82
CA TYR A 28 7.95 10.95 2.11
C TYR A 28 8.84 10.82 3.37
N THR A 29 9.47 9.67 3.57
CA THR A 29 10.28 9.34 4.75
C THR A 29 11.58 10.15 4.84
N SER A 30 12.02 10.76 3.75
CA SER A 30 13.18 11.65 3.67
C SER A 30 12.81 13.13 3.48
N GLU A 31 11.53 13.47 3.56
CA GLU A 31 10.99 14.81 3.27
C GLU A 31 10.20 15.36 4.47
N PRO A 32 10.87 15.75 5.57
CA PRO A 32 10.19 16.26 6.76
C PRO A 32 9.34 17.52 6.49
N GLU A 33 9.68 18.30 5.46
CA GLU A 33 8.93 19.49 5.05
C GLU A 33 7.52 19.13 4.54
N TYR A 34 7.36 17.98 3.87
CA TYR A 34 6.05 17.48 3.45
C TYR A 34 5.13 17.27 4.67
N TRP A 35 5.64 16.64 5.70
CA TRP A 35 4.89 16.36 6.92
C TRP A 35 4.62 17.61 7.74
N ALA A 36 5.56 18.56 7.79
CA ALA A 36 5.35 19.87 8.43
C ALA A 36 4.24 20.68 7.74
N GLU A 37 4.15 20.66 6.41
CA GLU A 37 3.06 21.31 5.68
C GLU A 37 1.72 20.58 5.88
N THR A 38 1.75 19.25 6.00
CA THR A 38 0.58 18.43 6.36
C THR A 38 0.06 18.83 7.75
N GLU A 39 0.93 18.91 8.76
CA GLU A 39 0.59 19.34 10.12
C GLU A 39 -0.05 20.74 10.13
N LYS A 40 0.52 21.67 9.39
CA LYS A 40 -0.01 23.04 9.27
C LYS A 40 -1.39 23.06 8.60
N THR A 41 -1.60 22.25 7.56
CA THR A 41 -2.89 22.15 6.85
C THR A 41 -3.98 21.56 7.75
N VAL A 42 -3.63 20.52 8.50
CA VAL A 42 -4.53 19.86 9.46
C VAL A 42 -4.90 20.82 10.62
N GLY A 43 -3.89 21.48 11.21
CA GLY A 43 -4.09 22.34 12.37
C GLY A 43 -4.77 21.60 13.51
N ASP A 44 -5.79 22.23 14.13
CA ASP A 44 -6.52 21.65 15.27
C ASP A 44 -7.61 20.66 14.88
N ASN A 45 -7.88 20.49 13.57
CA ASN A 45 -8.95 19.60 13.11
C ASN A 45 -8.65 18.13 13.47
N PRO A 46 -9.70 17.30 13.67
CA PRO A 46 -9.54 15.85 13.68
C PRO A 46 -8.94 15.39 12.36
N SER A 47 -7.95 14.49 12.45
CA SER A 47 -7.25 13.98 11.26
C SER A 47 -6.62 12.61 11.53
N ALA A 48 -6.51 11.80 10.50
CA ALA A 48 -5.74 10.56 10.52
C ALA A 48 -4.28 10.81 10.92
N LEU A 49 -3.70 11.99 10.62
CA LEU A 49 -2.35 12.38 11.04
C LEU A 49 -2.12 12.24 12.55
N LYS A 50 -3.17 12.50 13.35
CA LYS A 50 -3.08 12.47 14.82
C LYS A 50 -3.20 11.06 15.42
N ILE A 51 -3.50 10.06 14.58
CA ILE A 51 -3.66 8.64 14.98
C ILE A 51 -2.76 7.69 14.20
N VAL A 52 -1.81 8.21 13.41
CA VAL A 52 -0.73 7.45 12.76
C VAL A 52 0.63 8.04 13.14
N LEU A 53 1.69 7.25 12.99
CA LEU A 53 3.06 7.73 13.13
C LEU A 53 3.74 7.75 11.75
N PRO A 54 3.96 8.93 11.13
CA PRO A 54 4.74 9.02 9.91
C PRO A 54 6.17 8.48 10.10
N GLU A 55 6.66 7.67 9.16
CA GLU A 55 7.94 6.97 9.29
C GLU A 55 9.16 7.91 9.27
N VAL A 56 9.01 9.13 8.78
CA VAL A 56 10.02 10.19 8.90
C VAL A 56 10.41 10.44 10.37
N TYR A 57 9.53 10.11 11.32
CA TYR A 57 9.73 10.29 12.76
C TYR A 57 10.08 8.99 13.50
N LEU A 58 10.30 7.87 12.82
CA LEU A 58 10.58 6.57 13.46
C LEU A 58 11.91 6.51 14.22
N SER A 59 12.84 7.41 13.95
CA SER A 59 14.14 7.44 14.66
C SER A 59 14.00 7.94 16.10
N GLY A 60 14.64 7.26 17.05
CA GLY A 60 14.67 7.65 18.46
C GLY A 60 13.54 7.07 19.32
N ASP A 61 13.32 7.66 20.51
CA ASP A 61 12.25 7.26 21.42
C ASP A 61 10.92 7.91 21.01
N ASN A 62 9.99 7.09 20.58
CA ASN A 62 8.64 7.51 20.15
C ASN A 62 7.56 7.26 21.22
N SER A 63 7.92 6.88 22.44
CA SER A 63 6.96 6.51 23.49
C SER A 63 5.91 7.59 23.76
N GLN A 64 6.31 8.86 23.78
CA GLN A 64 5.39 9.97 23.96
C GLN A 64 4.40 10.09 22.80
N ARG A 65 4.89 10.01 21.54
CA ARG A 65 4.03 10.09 20.34
C ARG A 65 3.04 8.93 20.28
N ILE A 66 3.48 7.72 20.59
CA ILE A 66 2.62 6.53 20.64
C ILE A 66 1.52 6.69 21.68
N ASN A 67 1.85 7.21 22.88
CA ASN A 67 0.85 7.48 23.91
C ASN A 67 -0.17 8.55 23.45
N GLU A 68 0.27 9.59 22.75
CA GLU A 68 -0.60 10.61 22.18
C GLU A 68 -1.52 10.04 21.10
N ILE A 69 -0.99 9.20 20.19
CA ILE A 69 -1.77 8.50 19.17
C ILE A 69 -2.87 7.66 19.81
N ASN A 70 -2.54 6.84 20.81
CA ASN A 70 -3.51 5.98 21.49
C ASN A 70 -4.57 6.79 22.24
N ARG A 71 -4.18 7.91 22.87
CA ARG A 71 -5.13 8.84 23.50
C ARG A 71 -6.08 9.46 22.46
N ASN A 72 -5.54 9.94 21.33
CA ASN A 72 -6.35 10.54 20.27
C ASN A 72 -7.33 9.52 19.65
N MET A 73 -6.91 8.26 19.46
CA MET A 73 -7.81 7.19 19.00
C MET A 73 -9.00 7.02 19.95
N LYS A 74 -8.74 7.03 21.27
CA LYS A 74 -9.79 6.91 22.28
C LYS A 74 -10.72 8.15 22.25
N GLU A 75 -10.17 9.35 22.22
CA GLU A 75 -10.94 10.59 22.15
C GLU A 75 -11.81 10.65 20.88
N TYR A 76 -11.30 10.18 19.73
CA TYR A 76 -12.07 10.13 18.49
C TYR A 76 -13.22 9.12 18.54
N LEU A 77 -13.05 7.99 19.22
CA LEU A 77 -14.13 7.02 19.42
C LEU A 77 -15.20 7.51 20.42
N GLU A 78 -14.80 8.26 21.44
CA GLU A 78 -15.70 8.81 22.46
C GLU A 78 -16.42 10.08 21.99
N SER A 79 -15.95 10.70 20.91
CA SER A 79 -16.53 11.91 20.32
C SER A 79 -17.31 11.61 19.03
N ASP A 80 -18.00 12.61 18.49
CA ASP A 80 -18.80 12.48 17.27
C ASP A 80 -17.97 12.61 15.96
N VAL A 81 -16.71 12.11 15.97
CA VAL A 81 -15.82 12.18 14.81
C VAL A 81 -16.18 11.14 13.76
N PHE A 82 -16.75 9.99 14.15
CA PHE A 82 -17.03 8.89 13.23
C PHE A 82 -18.52 8.60 13.09
N GLU A 83 -18.89 8.10 11.92
CA GLU A 83 -20.07 7.27 11.72
C GLU A 83 -19.62 5.84 11.40
N THR A 84 -20.43 4.85 11.79
CA THR A 84 -20.15 3.44 11.52
C THR A 84 -20.96 2.97 10.33
N LEU A 85 -20.27 2.59 9.27
CA LEU A 85 -20.84 1.89 8.13
C LEU A 85 -20.80 0.39 8.42
N GLN A 86 -21.95 -0.20 8.82
CA GLN A 86 -22.00 -1.61 9.20
C GLN A 86 -21.99 -2.51 7.98
N ASN A 87 -21.23 -3.62 8.05
CA ASN A 87 -21.17 -4.67 7.04
C ASN A 87 -21.01 -4.13 5.62
N THR A 88 -20.04 -3.24 5.41
CA THR A 88 -19.90 -2.46 4.18
C THR A 88 -18.61 -2.80 3.42
N MET A 89 -18.71 -2.92 2.10
CA MET A 89 -17.58 -2.77 1.16
C MET A 89 -17.70 -1.42 0.46
N ILE A 90 -16.57 -0.81 0.12
CA ILE A 90 -16.55 0.49 -0.56
C ILE A 90 -15.84 0.35 -1.91
N LEU A 91 -16.52 0.75 -2.99
CA LEU A 91 -15.88 1.01 -4.28
C LEU A 91 -15.20 2.38 -4.20
N THR A 92 -13.87 2.41 -4.38
CA THR A 92 -13.09 3.64 -4.42
C THR A 92 -12.75 4.02 -5.86
N LEU A 93 -13.00 5.28 -6.22
CA LEU A 93 -12.56 5.89 -7.47
C LEU A 93 -11.60 7.02 -7.10
N ARG A 94 -10.31 6.83 -7.35
CA ARG A 94 -9.28 7.80 -7.03
C ARG A 94 -8.68 8.40 -8.29
N THR A 95 -8.88 9.70 -8.49
CA THR A 95 -8.17 10.48 -9.50
C THR A 95 -6.79 10.86 -8.96
N LEU A 96 -5.74 10.35 -9.60
CA LEU A 96 -4.35 10.60 -9.23
C LEU A 96 -3.90 12.01 -9.69
N LYS A 97 -2.73 12.45 -9.21
CA LYS A 97 -2.15 13.75 -9.57
C LYS A 97 -1.94 13.94 -11.09
N ASN A 98 -1.67 12.86 -11.82
CA ASN A 98 -1.51 12.86 -13.28
C ASN A 98 -2.85 12.82 -14.04
N GLY A 99 -4.00 12.79 -13.33
CA GLY A 99 -5.34 12.73 -13.90
C GLY A 99 -5.83 11.32 -14.23
N ALA A 100 -5.03 10.27 -13.96
CA ALA A 100 -5.48 8.88 -14.15
C ALA A 100 -6.44 8.47 -13.03
N ASP A 101 -7.46 7.67 -13.36
CA ASP A 101 -8.45 7.17 -12.42
C ASP A 101 -8.14 5.73 -12.02
N ARG A 102 -7.81 5.50 -10.75
CA ARG A 102 -7.63 4.17 -10.15
C ARG A 102 -8.91 3.71 -9.49
N LYS A 103 -9.25 2.45 -9.73
CA LYS A 103 -10.43 1.77 -9.18
C LYS A 103 -10.00 0.72 -8.17
N GLY A 104 -10.64 0.72 -7.01
CA GLY A 104 -10.37 -0.27 -5.97
C GLY A 104 -11.62 -0.64 -5.18
N ILE A 105 -11.53 -1.73 -4.44
CA ILE A 105 -12.57 -2.19 -3.52
C ILE A 105 -11.97 -2.28 -2.12
N VAL A 106 -12.57 -1.61 -1.15
CA VAL A 106 -12.18 -1.69 0.26
C VAL A 106 -13.02 -2.73 0.98
N GLY A 107 -12.37 -3.63 1.71
CA GLY A 107 -13.00 -4.69 2.49
C GLY A 107 -11.97 -5.44 3.34
N LEU A 108 -12.38 -6.56 3.93
CA LEU A 108 -11.56 -7.37 4.83
C LEU A 108 -10.97 -8.59 4.15
N ILE A 109 -9.72 -8.88 4.52
CA ILE A 109 -9.06 -10.18 4.30
C ILE A 109 -8.81 -10.87 5.64
N ASP A 110 -8.69 -12.20 5.60
CA ASP A 110 -8.25 -13.02 6.74
C ASP A 110 -6.71 -13.11 6.74
N LEU A 111 -6.08 -12.72 7.83
CA LEU A 111 -4.63 -12.82 7.98
C LEU A 111 -4.13 -14.26 8.04
N GLU A 112 -4.98 -15.26 8.29
CA GLU A 112 -4.58 -16.66 8.17
C GLU A 112 -4.22 -17.04 6.73
N ASP A 113 -4.86 -16.40 5.74
CA ASP A 113 -4.59 -16.63 4.31
C ASP A 113 -3.35 -15.87 3.81
N TYR A 114 -2.71 -15.05 4.66
CA TYR A 114 -1.54 -14.25 4.30
C TYR A 114 -0.23 -14.87 4.78
N SER A 115 0.79 -14.82 3.90
CA SER A 115 2.18 -15.11 4.27
C SER A 115 3.16 -14.13 3.61
N TYR A 116 4.16 -13.71 4.39
CA TYR A 116 5.31 -12.95 3.89
C TYR A 116 6.57 -13.83 3.74
N GLU A 117 6.45 -15.13 3.95
CA GLU A 117 7.55 -16.07 3.76
C GLU A 117 7.83 -16.31 2.28
N LYS A 118 9.12 -16.31 1.90
CA LYS A 118 9.54 -16.56 0.53
C LYS A 118 9.16 -17.98 0.09
N GLY A 119 8.46 -18.07 -1.05
CA GLY A 119 8.06 -19.37 -1.63
C GLY A 119 6.80 -19.97 -0.99
N SER A 120 6.09 -19.21 -0.16
CA SER A 120 4.78 -19.61 0.38
C SER A 120 3.75 -19.87 -0.74
N ASP A 121 2.84 -20.79 -0.49
CA ASP A 121 1.66 -21.11 -1.32
C ASP A 121 0.36 -20.46 -0.80
N ALA A 122 0.46 -19.55 0.19
CA ALA A 122 -0.68 -18.81 0.73
C ALA A 122 -1.46 -18.07 -0.36
N LEU A 123 -2.76 -17.84 -0.13
CA LEU A 123 -3.62 -17.11 -1.05
C LEU A 123 -3.22 -15.65 -1.22
N ILE A 124 -2.65 -15.05 -0.17
CA ILE A 124 -2.18 -13.67 -0.11
C ILE A 124 -0.68 -13.69 0.15
N ARG A 125 0.11 -13.13 -0.75
CA ARG A 125 1.58 -13.18 -0.66
C ARG A 125 2.22 -11.80 -0.71
N ALA A 126 3.25 -11.60 0.10
CA ALA A 126 4.13 -10.45 -0.03
C ALA A 126 4.86 -10.48 -1.38
N THR A 127 5.05 -9.32 -1.99
CA THR A 127 5.76 -9.17 -3.29
C THR A 127 7.24 -8.89 -3.14
N GLU A 128 7.64 -8.43 -1.96
CA GLU A 128 9.03 -8.17 -1.60
C GLU A 128 9.45 -8.96 -0.36
N ALA A 129 10.74 -9.15 -0.18
CA ALA A 129 11.25 -9.73 1.05
C ALA A 129 10.93 -8.80 2.22
N THR A 130 10.07 -9.25 3.12
CA THR A 130 9.77 -8.51 4.35
C THR A 130 11.02 -8.44 5.21
N VAL A 131 11.52 -7.23 5.44
CA VAL A 131 12.67 -6.99 6.32
C VAL A 131 12.19 -7.18 7.75
N VAL A 132 12.47 -8.36 8.32
CA VAL A 132 11.96 -8.80 9.64
C VAL A 132 12.34 -7.79 10.73
N GLU A 133 13.51 -7.19 10.65
CA GLU A 133 14.02 -6.19 11.58
C GLU A 133 13.18 -4.90 11.60
N ARG A 134 12.38 -4.65 10.57
CA ARG A 134 11.47 -3.51 10.50
C ARG A 134 10.11 -3.75 11.16
N ILE A 135 9.77 -4.99 11.51
CA ILE A 135 8.49 -5.33 12.13
C ILE A 135 8.42 -4.84 13.58
N PRO A 136 9.40 -5.11 14.48
CA PRO A 136 9.28 -4.77 15.91
C PRO A 136 8.97 -3.30 16.21
N PRO A 137 9.60 -2.28 15.58
CA PRO A 137 9.23 -0.89 15.82
C PRO A 137 7.78 -0.56 15.46
N ARG A 138 7.23 -1.20 14.43
CA ARG A 138 5.85 -1.01 13.99
C ARG A 138 4.85 -1.74 14.90
N VAL A 139 5.24 -2.89 15.43
CA VAL A 139 4.47 -3.60 16.47
C VAL A 139 4.31 -2.72 17.71
N GLU A 140 5.38 -2.05 18.16
CA GLU A 140 5.31 -1.15 19.32
C GLU A 140 4.28 -0.03 19.15
N ILE A 141 4.10 0.47 17.93
CA ILE A 141 3.09 1.50 17.63
C ILE A 141 1.67 0.89 17.63
N ARG A 142 1.53 -0.35 17.11
CA ARG A 142 0.23 -0.93 16.76
C ARG A 142 -0.37 -1.83 17.85
N LYS A 143 0.44 -2.48 18.67
CA LYS A 143 0.00 -3.52 19.64
C LYS A 143 -1.07 -3.06 20.63
N ASP A 144 -1.05 -1.77 21.01
CA ASP A 144 -1.99 -1.17 21.96
C ASP A 144 -3.01 -0.24 21.26
N ALA A 145 -2.98 -0.17 19.93
CA ALA A 145 -3.90 0.64 19.16
C ALA A 145 -5.32 0.03 19.17
N ILE A 146 -6.32 0.86 19.48
CA ILE A 146 -7.73 0.47 19.52
C ILE A 146 -8.46 0.70 18.20
N LEU A 147 -7.80 1.35 17.24
CA LEU A 147 -8.25 1.57 15.87
C LEU A 147 -7.21 1.04 14.89
N GLU A 148 -7.67 0.46 13.80
CA GLU A 148 -6.85 0.11 12.65
C GLU A 148 -6.96 1.20 11.58
N MET A 149 -5.81 1.71 11.13
CA MET A 149 -5.71 2.69 10.03
C MET A 149 -4.81 2.08 8.93
N PRO A 150 -5.34 1.13 8.16
CA PRO A 150 -4.54 0.42 7.17
C PRO A 150 -4.28 1.28 5.93
N HIS A 151 -3.14 1.03 5.27
CA HIS A 151 -2.77 1.57 3.97
C HIS A 151 -2.31 0.45 3.01
N VAL A 152 -2.92 -0.73 3.15
CA VAL A 152 -2.54 -1.92 2.37
C VAL A 152 -3.31 -1.96 1.06
N MET A 153 -2.58 -2.06 -0.05
CA MET A 153 -3.14 -2.31 -1.37
C MET A 153 -2.78 -3.72 -1.83
N LEU A 154 -3.80 -4.50 -2.14
CA LEU A 154 -3.67 -5.83 -2.72
C LEU A 154 -3.94 -5.79 -4.22
N LEU A 155 -3.13 -6.50 -4.98
CA LEU A 155 -3.27 -6.64 -6.42
C LEU A 155 -3.87 -7.98 -6.77
N ILE A 156 -4.86 -7.98 -7.68
CA ILE A 156 -5.38 -9.17 -8.35
C ILE A 156 -4.90 -9.20 -9.81
N ASN A 157 -4.64 -10.40 -10.32
CA ASN A 157 -4.32 -10.61 -11.73
C ASN A 157 -5.60 -10.96 -12.50
N ASP A 158 -6.36 -9.94 -12.87
CA ASP A 158 -7.65 -10.07 -13.58
C ASP A 158 -7.60 -9.38 -14.97
N PRO A 159 -6.97 -10.02 -15.97
CA PRO A 159 -6.89 -9.46 -17.33
C PRO A 159 -8.25 -9.36 -18.02
N LYS A 160 -9.26 -10.12 -17.55
CA LYS A 160 -10.62 -10.11 -18.09
C LYS A 160 -11.50 -9.03 -17.45
N LYS A 161 -11.01 -8.35 -16.38
CA LYS A 161 -11.70 -7.26 -15.69
C LYS A 161 -13.07 -7.68 -15.14
N THR A 162 -13.09 -8.77 -14.38
CA THR A 162 -14.30 -9.41 -13.89
C THR A 162 -14.66 -9.08 -12.45
N VAL A 163 -13.76 -8.48 -11.68
CA VAL A 163 -13.93 -8.20 -10.24
C VAL A 163 -14.25 -6.73 -9.98
N VAL A 164 -13.33 -5.82 -10.27
CA VAL A 164 -13.43 -4.40 -9.90
C VAL A 164 -14.20 -3.60 -10.94
N GLU A 165 -13.90 -3.77 -12.21
CA GLU A 165 -14.42 -2.94 -13.28
C GLU A 165 -15.93 -3.03 -13.49
N PRO A 166 -16.60 -4.20 -13.34
CA PRO A 166 -18.05 -4.28 -13.47
C PRO A 166 -18.80 -3.37 -12.48
N LEU A 167 -18.25 -3.14 -11.29
CA LEU A 167 -18.84 -2.27 -10.27
C LEU A 167 -18.93 -0.80 -10.72
N THR A 168 -18.09 -0.39 -11.65
CA THR A 168 -18.06 0.99 -12.14
C THR A 168 -19.11 1.27 -13.21
N LEU A 169 -19.73 0.25 -13.80
CA LEU A 169 -20.70 0.39 -14.88
C LEU A 169 -22.01 1.05 -14.43
N ASN A 170 -22.40 0.80 -13.17
CA ASN A 170 -23.63 1.30 -12.58
C ASN A 170 -23.37 2.10 -11.30
N VAL A 171 -22.23 2.75 -11.20
CA VAL A 171 -21.81 3.47 -9.99
C VAL A 171 -22.78 4.60 -9.60
N GLU A 172 -23.51 5.16 -10.57
CA GLU A 172 -24.51 6.20 -10.35
C GLU A 172 -25.70 5.69 -9.50
N ASP A 173 -25.94 4.38 -9.47
CA ASP A 173 -27.00 3.76 -8.69
C ASP A 173 -26.57 3.44 -7.25
N TYR A 174 -25.27 3.60 -6.94
CA TYR A 174 -24.74 3.30 -5.61
C TYR A 174 -24.83 4.51 -4.68
N GLU A 175 -25.01 4.25 -3.40
CA GLU A 175 -24.92 5.28 -2.37
C GLU A 175 -23.51 5.88 -2.34
N LYS A 176 -23.41 7.17 -2.63
CA LYS A 176 -22.14 7.91 -2.54
C LYS A 176 -21.86 8.26 -1.09
N LEU A 177 -20.77 7.72 -0.54
CA LEU A 177 -20.35 7.93 0.85
C LEU A 177 -19.49 9.19 1.01
N TYR A 178 -18.61 9.44 0.05
CA TYR A 178 -17.73 10.62 0.04
C TYR A 178 -17.27 11.01 -1.37
N ASP A 179 -16.91 12.29 -1.52
CA ASP A 179 -16.36 12.87 -2.75
C ASP A 179 -15.59 14.13 -2.36
N PHE A 180 -14.25 14.08 -2.37
CA PHE A 180 -13.43 15.20 -1.91
C PHE A 180 -12.04 15.23 -2.56
N THR A 181 -11.40 16.41 -2.47
CA THR A 181 -10.03 16.63 -2.94
C THR A 181 -9.03 16.32 -1.82
N LEU A 182 -7.97 15.63 -2.17
CA LEU A 182 -6.87 15.32 -1.25
C LEU A 182 -5.94 16.54 -1.08
N MET A 183 -5.34 16.68 0.11
CA MET A 183 -4.41 17.78 0.38
C MET A 183 -3.16 17.68 -0.51
N GLN A 184 -2.41 18.79 -0.60
CA GLN A 184 -1.14 18.88 -1.31
C GLN A 184 -1.21 18.45 -2.81
N ASN A 185 -2.34 18.73 -3.45
CA ASN A 185 -2.59 18.40 -4.84
C ASN A 185 -2.45 16.91 -5.17
N ALA A 186 -2.76 16.02 -4.21
CA ALA A 186 -2.68 14.58 -4.40
C ALA A 186 -3.86 13.98 -5.20
N GLY A 187 -4.68 14.82 -5.84
CA GLY A 187 -5.86 14.42 -6.62
C GLY A 187 -7.13 14.41 -5.80
N SER A 188 -8.06 13.51 -6.12
CA SER A 188 -9.35 13.40 -5.43
C SER A 188 -9.76 11.93 -5.23
N VAL A 189 -10.73 11.70 -4.36
CA VAL A 189 -11.25 10.36 -4.13
C VAL A 189 -12.77 10.41 -3.93
N LYS A 190 -13.47 9.42 -4.52
CA LYS A 190 -14.88 9.15 -4.30
C LYS A 190 -15.04 7.74 -3.75
N GLY A 191 -15.97 7.58 -2.82
CA GLY A 191 -16.33 6.28 -2.28
C GLY A 191 -17.81 6.01 -2.42
N TYR A 192 -18.14 4.79 -2.81
CA TYR A 192 -19.52 4.34 -3.00
C TYR A 192 -19.73 3.03 -2.25
N LYS A 193 -20.86 2.91 -1.57
CA LYS A 193 -21.25 1.67 -0.90
C LYS A 193 -21.59 0.61 -1.95
N ILE A 194 -20.91 -0.50 -1.91
CA ILE A 194 -21.23 -1.66 -2.76
C ILE A 194 -22.50 -2.33 -2.22
N PRO A 195 -23.51 -2.60 -3.07
CA PRO A 195 -24.72 -3.30 -2.65
C PRO A 195 -24.43 -4.70 -2.09
N ASP A 196 -25.11 -5.10 -1.03
CA ASP A 196 -24.87 -6.35 -0.32
C ASP A 196 -25.02 -7.61 -1.22
N GLU A 197 -25.94 -7.57 -2.17
CA GLU A 197 -26.15 -8.63 -3.17
C GLU A 197 -24.95 -8.84 -4.10
N THR A 198 -24.15 -7.81 -4.33
CA THR A 198 -22.96 -7.85 -5.19
C THR A 198 -21.77 -8.55 -4.54
N VAL A 199 -21.73 -8.61 -3.21
CA VAL A 199 -20.64 -9.25 -2.45
C VAL A 199 -20.44 -10.72 -2.85
N ALA A 200 -21.53 -11.45 -3.09
CA ALA A 200 -21.47 -12.85 -3.53
C ALA A 200 -20.91 -12.98 -4.96
N GLU A 201 -21.13 -11.99 -5.82
CA GLU A 201 -20.61 -11.96 -7.19
C GLU A 201 -19.11 -11.68 -7.20
N ILE A 202 -18.65 -10.74 -6.38
CA ILE A 202 -17.24 -10.46 -6.16
C ILE A 202 -16.49 -11.73 -5.74
N ASN A 203 -16.99 -12.45 -4.72
CA ASN A 203 -16.34 -13.67 -4.24
C ASN A 203 -16.37 -14.81 -5.27
N ARG A 204 -17.41 -14.93 -6.11
CA ARG A 204 -17.41 -15.89 -7.24
C ARG A 204 -16.36 -15.55 -8.30
N ALA A 205 -16.21 -14.28 -8.62
CA ALA A 205 -15.17 -13.84 -9.56
C ALA A 205 -13.76 -14.09 -8.99
N LEU A 206 -13.54 -13.81 -7.70
CA LEU A 206 -12.28 -14.11 -7.00
C LEU A 206 -11.98 -15.61 -6.96
N GLU A 207 -12.97 -16.48 -6.74
CA GLU A 207 -12.80 -17.93 -6.79
C GLU A 207 -12.35 -18.40 -8.18
N THR A 208 -12.90 -17.78 -9.22
CA THR A 208 -12.47 -18.06 -10.60
C THR A 208 -11.01 -17.64 -10.82
N LEU A 209 -10.62 -16.45 -10.38
CA LEU A 209 -9.24 -15.97 -10.48
C LEU A 209 -8.25 -16.84 -9.71
N LYS A 210 -8.61 -17.29 -8.48
CA LYS A 210 -7.79 -18.23 -7.70
C LYS A 210 -7.45 -19.47 -8.52
N ASN A 211 -8.44 -20.04 -9.20
CA ASN A 211 -8.26 -21.23 -10.02
C ASN A 211 -7.44 -20.98 -11.29
N GLU A 212 -7.56 -19.79 -11.88
CA GLU A 212 -6.80 -19.39 -13.08
C GLU A 212 -5.33 -19.00 -12.77
N ASN A 213 -5.02 -18.60 -11.52
CA ASN A 213 -3.72 -18.10 -11.07
C ASN A 213 -2.96 -19.09 -10.17
N ASP A 214 -3.12 -20.40 -10.34
CA ASP A 214 -2.40 -21.44 -9.59
C ASP A 214 -2.45 -21.23 -8.06
N GLY A 215 -3.62 -20.80 -7.55
CA GLY A 215 -3.85 -20.58 -6.12
C GLY A 215 -3.37 -19.24 -5.57
N LEU A 216 -2.63 -18.42 -6.31
CA LEU A 216 -2.35 -17.04 -5.93
C LEU A 216 -3.56 -16.17 -6.22
N LEU A 217 -4.16 -15.58 -5.19
CA LEU A 217 -5.30 -14.71 -5.35
C LEU A 217 -4.92 -13.23 -5.20
N PHE A 218 -4.17 -12.90 -4.15
CA PHE A 218 -3.75 -11.53 -3.87
C PHE A 218 -2.24 -11.42 -3.72
N ALA A 219 -1.66 -10.41 -4.35
CA ALA A 219 -0.28 -10.00 -4.14
C ALA A 219 -0.26 -8.63 -3.45
N VAL A 220 0.57 -8.45 -2.44
CA VAL A 220 0.66 -7.15 -1.75
C VAL A 220 1.35 -6.15 -2.67
N GLY A 221 0.60 -5.19 -3.19
CA GLY A 221 1.12 -4.13 -4.06
C GLY A 221 1.78 -3.00 -3.29
N ASP A 222 1.21 -2.68 -2.11
CA ASP A 222 1.75 -1.69 -1.16
C ASP A 222 1.37 -2.07 0.26
N GLY A 223 2.21 -1.70 1.25
CA GLY A 223 1.98 -2.00 2.65
C GLY A 223 2.44 -3.39 3.11
N ASN A 224 3.48 -3.98 2.48
CA ASN A 224 4.04 -5.28 2.88
C ASN A 224 4.40 -5.33 4.37
N HIS A 225 5.10 -4.32 4.90
CA HIS A 225 5.45 -4.25 6.32
C HIS A 225 4.22 -4.01 7.21
N SER A 226 3.24 -3.24 6.75
CA SER A 226 1.98 -3.00 7.48
C SER A 226 1.20 -4.29 7.67
N LEU A 227 1.04 -5.09 6.60
CA LEU A 227 0.31 -6.35 6.67
C LEU A 227 1.05 -7.41 7.49
N ALA A 228 2.39 -7.48 7.36
CA ALA A 228 3.22 -8.36 8.19
C ALA A 228 3.12 -7.99 9.69
N THR A 229 3.12 -6.68 10.01
CA THR A 229 2.91 -6.19 11.38
C THR A 229 1.52 -6.53 11.89
N ALA A 230 0.47 -6.44 11.05
CA ALA A 230 -0.88 -6.86 11.41
C ALA A 230 -0.93 -8.33 11.80
N LYS A 231 -0.31 -9.21 11.00
CA LYS A 231 -0.23 -10.65 11.30
C LYS A 231 0.53 -10.93 12.60
N GLU A 232 1.62 -10.20 12.85
CA GLU A 232 2.39 -10.32 14.09
C GLU A 232 1.55 -9.90 15.30
N CYS A 233 0.85 -8.76 15.22
CA CYS A 233 -0.06 -8.30 16.27
C CYS A 233 -1.20 -9.30 16.52
N TYR A 234 -1.80 -9.84 15.46
CA TYR A 234 -2.83 -10.87 15.57
C TYR A 234 -2.32 -12.10 16.32
N LYS A 235 -1.13 -12.61 15.98
CA LYS A 235 -0.57 -13.82 16.58
C LYS A 235 -0.11 -13.64 18.02
N ASN A 236 0.48 -12.49 18.36
CA ASN A 236 1.25 -12.33 19.58
C ASN A 236 0.77 -11.21 20.51
N HIS A 237 -0.17 -10.35 20.07
CA HIS A 237 -0.56 -9.13 20.79
C HIS A 237 -2.07 -8.85 20.83
N ASN A 238 -2.92 -9.86 20.67
CA ASN A 238 -4.39 -9.73 20.65
C ASN A 238 -4.92 -8.77 19.53
N GLY A 239 -4.17 -8.59 18.46
CA GLY A 239 -4.63 -7.84 17.28
C GLY A 239 -5.77 -8.55 16.55
N SER A 240 -6.42 -7.82 15.65
CA SER A 240 -7.47 -8.39 14.81
C SER A 240 -6.94 -9.49 13.89
N ARG A 241 -7.70 -10.56 13.72
CA ARG A 241 -7.48 -11.60 12.70
C ARG A 241 -7.70 -11.06 11.29
N TYR A 242 -8.52 -10.03 11.14
CA TYR A 242 -8.86 -9.46 9.84
C TYR A 242 -8.16 -8.13 9.64
N ALA A 243 -7.80 -7.85 8.38
CA ALA A 243 -7.22 -6.58 7.98
C ALA A 243 -8.09 -5.92 6.90
N LEU A 244 -8.35 -4.62 7.06
CA LEU A 244 -8.98 -3.80 6.03
C LEU A 244 -7.94 -3.47 4.96
N VAL A 245 -8.29 -3.69 3.69
CA VAL A 245 -7.38 -3.48 2.55
C VAL A 245 -8.13 -2.89 1.35
N GLU A 246 -7.41 -2.27 0.42
CA GLU A 246 -7.92 -1.92 -0.91
C GLU A 246 -7.45 -2.98 -1.91
N VAL A 247 -8.37 -3.59 -2.66
CA VAL A 247 -8.08 -4.51 -3.76
C VAL A 247 -8.13 -3.75 -5.07
N VAL A 248 -7.07 -3.84 -5.87
CA VAL A 248 -6.92 -3.17 -7.17
C VAL A 248 -6.52 -4.20 -8.23
N ASN A 249 -7.01 -4.06 -9.45
CA ASN A 249 -6.58 -4.90 -10.56
C ASN A 249 -5.21 -4.44 -11.08
N ILE A 250 -4.23 -5.34 -11.19
CA ILE A 250 -2.89 -5.01 -11.73
C ILE A 250 -2.96 -4.51 -13.18
N HIS A 251 -4.05 -4.81 -13.89
CA HIS A 251 -4.32 -4.35 -15.24
C HIS A 251 -5.08 -3.02 -15.31
N ASP A 252 -5.26 -2.33 -14.18
CA ASP A 252 -5.79 -0.97 -14.18
C ASP A 252 -4.79 -0.01 -14.86
N SER A 253 -5.27 0.78 -15.79
CA SER A 253 -4.43 1.68 -16.60
C SER A 253 -3.80 2.83 -15.81
N SER A 254 -4.24 3.07 -14.58
CA SER A 254 -3.67 4.07 -13.69
C SER A 254 -2.42 3.59 -12.95
N LEU A 255 -2.15 2.26 -12.97
CA LEU A 255 -0.96 1.70 -12.35
C LEU A 255 0.22 1.81 -13.29
N GLU A 256 1.19 2.62 -12.92
CA GLU A 256 2.46 2.77 -13.58
C GLU A 256 3.55 2.09 -12.75
N PHE A 257 4.30 1.18 -13.37
CA PHE A 257 5.45 0.54 -12.73
C PHE A 257 6.69 1.35 -13.05
N GLU A 258 7.10 2.18 -12.11
CA GLU A 258 8.32 2.96 -12.25
C GLU A 258 9.56 2.12 -11.92
N PRO A 259 10.71 2.36 -12.60
CA PRO A 259 11.95 1.66 -12.28
C PRO A 259 12.45 2.05 -10.88
N ILE A 260 12.97 1.05 -10.15
CA ILE A 260 13.59 1.26 -8.84
C ILE A 260 15.06 1.64 -9.06
N TYR A 261 15.44 2.81 -8.55
CA TYR A 261 16.82 3.31 -8.63
C TYR A 261 17.64 2.89 -7.41
N ARG A 262 18.96 2.97 -7.56
CA ARG A 262 19.93 2.85 -6.45
C ARG A 262 20.80 4.11 -6.43
N THR A 263 20.95 4.70 -5.25
CA THR A 263 21.85 5.82 -5.01
C THR A 263 23.04 5.33 -4.20
N VAL A 264 24.26 5.63 -4.66
CA VAL A 264 25.50 5.26 -3.99
C VAL A 264 26.25 6.53 -3.62
N PHE A 265 26.71 6.61 -2.37
CA PHE A 265 27.45 7.73 -1.83
C PHE A 265 28.92 7.34 -1.56
N GLY A 266 29.85 8.30 -1.68
CA GLY A 266 31.24 8.14 -1.27
C GLY A 266 32.08 7.23 -2.19
N ALA A 267 31.59 6.88 -3.38
CA ALA A 267 32.31 6.07 -4.37
C ALA A 267 32.72 6.92 -5.59
N ASP A 268 33.88 6.61 -6.17
CA ASP A 268 34.22 7.12 -7.49
C ASP A 268 33.34 6.45 -8.55
N PRO A 269 32.61 7.23 -9.38
CA PRO A 269 31.62 6.67 -10.31
C PRO A 269 32.22 5.68 -11.31
N ASN A 270 33.40 5.96 -11.87
CA ASN A 270 34.00 5.10 -12.88
C ASN A 270 34.50 3.77 -12.28
N THR A 271 35.08 3.84 -11.08
CA THR A 271 35.52 2.65 -10.34
C THR A 271 34.33 1.76 -10.02
N LEU A 272 33.21 2.34 -9.51
CA LEU A 272 31.99 1.61 -9.18
C LEU A 272 31.37 0.96 -10.43
N ILE A 273 31.21 1.73 -11.52
CA ILE A 273 30.60 1.23 -12.75
C ILE A 273 31.44 0.10 -13.36
N ASN A 274 32.78 0.25 -13.38
CA ASN A 274 33.68 -0.79 -13.90
C ASN A 274 33.61 -2.06 -13.05
N ALA A 275 33.59 -1.95 -11.72
CA ALA A 275 33.43 -3.10 -10.83
C ALA A 275 32.08 -3.81 -11.06
N PHE A 276 30.99 -3.05 -11.26
CA PHE A 276 29.68 -3.61 -11.57
C PHE A 276 29.69 -4.34 -12.93
N VAL A 277 30.26 -3.74 -13.97
CA VAL A 277 30.41 -4.37 -15.30
C VAL A 277 31.21 -5.67 -15.17
N GLU A 278 32.32 -5.67 -14.43
CA GLU A 278 33.12 -6.88 -14.20
C GLU A 278 32.35 -7.96 -13.43
N ALA A 279 31.67 -7.61 -12.35
CA ALA A 279 30.83 -8.53 -11.57
C ALA A 279 29.71 -9.17 -12.42
N MET A 280 29.19 -8.44 -13.40
CA MET A 280 28.16 -8.93 -14.32
C MET A 280 28.74 -9.76 -15.49
N GLY A 281 30.06 -9.83 -15.62
CA GLY A 281 30.74 -10.63 -16.66
C GLY A 281 31.08 -9.87 -17.95
N GLY A 282 31.08 -8.52 -17.88
CA GLY A 282 31.41 -7.65 -19.01
C GLY A 282 30.18 -7.06 -19.71
N GLU A 283 30.42 -6.11 -20.60
CA GLU A 283 29.34 -5.51 -21.42
C GLU A 283 28.76 -6.54 -22.40
N TYR A 284 27.47 -6.44 -22.68
CA TYR A 284 26.72 -7.42 -23.47
C TYR A 284 25.58 -6.73 -24.25
N GLU A 285 25.50 -7.01 -25.56
CA GLU A 285 24.55 -6.38 -26.51
C GLU A 285 23.48 -7.38 -27.02
N GLY A 286 23.14 -8.41 -26.25
CA GLY A 286 22.13 -9.39 -26.65
C GLY A 286 20.68 -8.89 -26.43
N ALA A 287 19.72 -9.64 -26.98
CA ALA A 287 18.29 -9.30 -26.87
C ALA A 287 17.74 -9.36 -25.43
N ASP A 288 18.42 -10.10 -24.56
CA ASP A 288 18.14 -10.27 -23.14
C ASP A 288 19.00 -9.33 -22.24
N ALA A 289 19.62 -8.31 -22.84
CA ALA A 289 20.42 -7.35 -22.11
C ALA A 289 19.55 -6.36 -21.33
N TYR A 290 19.96 -6.08 -20.09
CA TYR A 290 19.47 -4.91 -19.34
C TYR A 290 20.34 -3.69 -19.63
N LYS A 291 19.65 -2.56 -19.85
CA LYS A 291 20.31 -1.25 -20.08
C LYS A 291 20.23 -0.41 -18.81
N TYR A 292 21.39 -0.03 -18.31
CA TYR A 292 21.51 0.82 -17.13
C TYR A 292 22.03 2.20 -17.53
N THR A 293 21.43 3.24 -16.99
CA THR A 293 21.95 4.61 -17.06
C THR A 293 22.49 4.99 -15.69
N CYS A 294 23.80 5.13 -15.59
CA CYS A 294 24.49 5.58 -14.38
C CYS A 294 24.67 7.10 -14.46
N VAL A 295 24.01 7.84 -13.54
CA VAL A 295 24.05 9.31 -13.49
C VAL A 295 24.91 9.74 -12.32
N PHE A 296 25.82 10.71 -12.54
CA PHE A 296 26.72 11.27 -11.54
C PHE A 296 27.00 12.75 -11.84
N GLY A 297 27.60 13.49 -10.91
CA GLY A 297 27.73 14.94 -10.98
C GLY A 297 28.43 15.51 -12.23
N ALA A 298 29.27 14.70 -12.91
CA ALA A 298 29.98 15.09 -14.12
C ALA A 298 29.32 14.61 -15.43
N GLY A 299 28.21 13.88 -15.36
CA GLY A 299 27.52 13.37 -16.55
C GLY A 299 26.79 12.04 -16.33
N GLU A 300 26.69 11.27 -17.41
CA GLU A 300 26.06 9.94 -17.40
C GLU A 300 26.91 8.91 -18.17
N ARG A 301 26.80 7.64 -17.80
CA ARG A 301 27.32 6.52 -18.56
C ARG A 301 26.22 5.48 -18.74
N LYS A 302 26.01 5.04 -19.98
CA LYS A 302 25.09 3.94 -20.33
C LYS A 302 25.89 2.67 -20.49
N ILE A 303 25.40 1.60 -19.84
CA ILE A 303 26.00 0.27 -19.94
C ILE A 303 24.91 -0.75 -20.27
N SER A 304 25.28 -1.78 -21.00
CA SER A 304 24.39 -2.88 -21.38
C SER A 304 24.99 -4.18 -20.87
N LEU A 305 24.27 -4.93 -20.06
CA LEU A 305 24.77 -6.09 -19.34
C LEU A 305 23.82 -7.28 -19.53
N LYS A 306 24.35 -8.50 -19.51
CA LYS A 306 23.52 -9.70 -19.54
C LYS A 306 22.70 -9.82 -18.26
N ALA A 307 21.37 -9.93 -18.39
CA ALA A 307 20.49 -10.14 -17.27
C ALA A 307 20.85 -11.42 -16.50
N LYS A 308 21.03 -11.32 -15.18
CA LYS A 308 21.22 -12.46 -14.25
C LYS A 308 19.95 -12.75 -13.45
N SER A 309 19.09 -11.76 -13.31
CA SER A 309 17.82 -11.82 -12.57
C SER A 309 16.65 -11.46 -13.48
N ARG A 310 15.42 -11.70 -13.01
CA ARG A 310 14.20 -11.29 -13.73
C ARG A 310 13.96 -9.78 -13.71
N LEU A 311 14.60 -9.06 -12.79
CA LEU A 311 14.47 -7.61 -12.62
C LEU A 311 15.86 -6.98 -12.62
N ALA A 312 16.05 -5.93 -13.40
CA ALA A 312 17.31 -5.21 -13.50
C ALA A 312 17.82 -4.69 -12.15
N VAL A 313 16.91 -4.25 -11.27
CA VAL A 313 17.25 -3.76 -9.93
C VAL A 313 17.84 -4.85 -9.02
N ALA A 314 17.48 -6.11 -9.21
CA ALA A 314 18.04 -7.22 -8.45
C ALA A 314 19.52 -7.48 -8.79
N ASP A 315 19.89 -7.25 -10.04
CA ASP A 315 21.31 -7.36 -10.49
C ASP A 315 22.20 -6.28 -9.87
N LEU A 316 21.63 -5.12 -9.46
CA LEU A 316 22.36 -4.05 -8.78
C LEU A 316 22.72 -4.37 -7.31
N GLN A 317 22.31 -5.53 -6.80
CA GLN A 317 22.59 -5.97 -5.43
C GLN A 317 23.70 -7.04 -5.37
N ILE A 318 24.28 -7.38 -6.53
CA ILE A 318 25.43 -8.27 -6.65
C ILE A 318 26.69 -7.53 -6.21
#